data_389968339a5e824dcd7150ca2730ab87
#
_entry.id   389968339a5e824dcd7150ca2730ab87
#
_cell.length_a   1.000
_cell.length_b   1.000
_cell.length_c   1.000
_cell.angle_alpha   90.00
_cell.angle_beta   90.00
_cell.angle_gamma   90.00
#
_symmetry.space_group_name_H-M   'P 1'
#
loop_
_entity.id
_entity.type
_entity.pdbx_description
1 polymer ?
#
loop_
_entity_poly.entity_id
_entity_poly.type
_entity_poly.pdbx_seq_one_letter_code
_entity_poly.pdbx_strand_id
1 'polypeptide(L)'
;MKITLRELQGTSPGYYLLLAGLALIALLGLGAVWFMEHHGHIVTGMNNQIVWGLPHVFAVFLVVAASGALNVASMASVFGKTEFKPLAPLSGLLAIALLLGGLTVLMLDLGRPDRLIVAMTHFNFKSIFALNIFLYSGFMGFVVAYLWTMMERRMNHYTPLAGLFAFIWRMALTTGTGSIFGFLVARQAYDSALLAPLFIALSLSYGLAVYLLVLMLACHASGRPLGDALLARFARLQAIFIAAGLYFVIVYHLTNLYFTKHHDFERFILLEGGVHTTLFWLGQVAL
;
A
#
# COMPACT_ATOMS: atom_id res chain seq x y z
N MET A 1 -10.47 14.38 -26.34
CA MET A 1 -9.72 13.17 -26.76
C MET A 1 -10.61 11.97 -26.52
N LYS A 2 -11.00 11.20 -27.55
CA LYS A 2 -11.78 9.96 -27.37
C LYS A 2 -10.82 8.86 -26.90
N ILE A 3 -10.98 8.37 -25.68
CA ILE A 3 -10.20 7.26 -25.16
C ILE A 3 -10.85 5.97 -25.71
N THR A 4 -10.11 5.25 -26.53
CA THR A 4 -10.51 3.91 -26.97
C THR A 4 -9.77 2.88 -26.10
N LEU A 5 -10.48 2.21 -25.23
CA LEU A 5 -9.97 1.05 -24.54
C LEU A 5 -9.86 -0.10 -25.56
N ARG A 6 -8.66 -0.69 -25.69
CA ARG A 6 -8.44 -1.86 -26.52
C ARG A 6 -8.20 -3.06 -25.62
N GLU A 7 -8.79 -4.18 -25.98
CA GLU A 7 -8.53 -5.47 -25.35
C GLU A 7 -7.06 -5.86 -25.52
N LEU A 8 -6.43 -6.33 -24.46
CA LEU A 8 -5.11 -6.93 -24.50
C LEU A 8 -5.25 -8.39 -24.93
N GLN A 9 -4.85 -8.69 -26.16
CA GLN A 9 -4.79 -10.05 -26.64
C GLN A 9 -3.55 -10.75 -26.06
N GLY A 10 -3.72 -11.50 -24.97
CA GLY A 10 -2.66 -12.24 -24.29
C GLY A 10 -2.36 -13.57 -24.96
N THR A 11 -1.85 -13.57 -26.19
CA THR A 11 -1.54 -14.79 -26.96
C THR A 11 -0.04 -14.98 -27.21
N SER A 12 0.82 -14.07 -26.74
CA SER A 12 2.27 -14.17 -26.95
C SER A 12 2.92 -15.19 -26.04
N PRO A 13 3.98 -15.90 -26.49
CA PRO A 13 4.75 -16.81 -25.63
C PRO A 13 5.29 -16.12 -24.37
N GLY A 14 5.70 -14.85 -24.47
CA GLY A 14 6.15 -14.06 -23.33
C GLY A 14 5.06 -13.82 -22.27
N TYR A 15 3.81 -13.67 -22.70
CA TYR A 15 2.68 -13.56 -21.77
C TYR A 15 2.46 -14.86 -20.98
N TYR A 16 2.51 -16.02 -21.65
CA TYR A 16 2.36 -17.32 -20.98
C TYR A 16 3.56 -17.62 -20.06
N LEU A 17 4.78 -17.24 -20.46
CA LEU A 17 5.96 -17.35 -19.60
C LEU A 17 5.84 -16.50 -18.33
N LEU A 18 5.33 -15.26 -18.47
CA LEU A 18 5.06 -14.39 -17.33
C LEU A 18 4.01 -15.01 -16.40
N LEU A 19 2.90 -15.52 -16.94
CA LEU A 19 1.87 -16.18 -16.14
C LEU A 19 2.42 -17.42 -15.43
N ALA A 20 3.21 -18.24 -16.10
CA ALA A 20 3.83 -19.43 -15.50
C ALA A 20 4.79 -19.02 -14.36
N GLY A 21 5.59 -17.98 -14.55
CA GLY A 21 6.49 -17.46 -13.53
C GLY A 21 5.72 -16.93 -12.31
N LEU A 22 4.65 -16.15 -12.52
CA LEU A 22 3.81 -15.66 -11.45
C LEU A 22 3.08 -16.80 -10.70
N ALA A 23 2.58 -17.81 -11.45
CA ALA A 23 1.97 -19.00 -10.85
C ALA A 23 2.97 -19.78 -9.99
N LEU A 24 4.21 -19.94 -10.47
CA LEU A 24 5.27 -20.59 -9.69
C LEU A 24 5.56 -19.84 -8.38
N ILE A 25 5.68 -18.50 -8.43
CA ILE A 25 5.88 -17.68 -7.23
C ILE A 25 4.69 -17.83 -6.26
N ALA A 26 3.46 -17.83 -6.77
CA ALA A 26 2.28 -18.05 -5.96
C ALA A 26 2.26 -19.44 -5.30
N LEU A 27 2.65 -20.48 -6.02
CA LEU A 27 2.76 -21.85 -5.49
C LEU A 27 3.84 -21.96 -4.41
N LEU A 28 4.99 -21.31 -4.59
CA LEU A 28 6.03 -21.23 -3.56
C LEU A 28 5.52 -20.51 -2.31
N GLY A 29 4.77 -19.42 -2.50
CA GLY A 29 4.10 -18.71 -1.41
C GLY A 29 3.12 -19.59 -0.65
N LEU A 30 2.27 -20.36 -1.36
CA LEU A 30 1.35 -21.30 -0.73
C LEU A 30 2.09 -22.41 0.03
N GLY A 31 3.23 -22.89 -0.50
CA GLY A 31 4.10 -23.83 0.19
C GLY A 31 4.67 -23.24 1.49
N ALA A 32 5.06 -21.97 1.49
CA ALA A 32 5.52 -21.27 2.68
C ALA A 32 4.39 -21.11 3.72
N VAL A 33 3.17 -20.80 3.28
CA VAL A 33 1.98 -20.76 4.16
C VAL A 33 1.72 -22.11 4.79
N TRP A 34 1.74 -23.18 3.97
CA TRP A 34 1.57 -24.54 4.50
C TRP A 34 2.62 -24.88 5.56
N PHE A 35 3.88 -24.52 5.30
CA PHE A 35 4.97 -24.72 6.26
C PHE A 35 4.72 -23.93 7.56
N MET A 36 4.31 -22.67 7.47
CA MET A 36 4.01 -21.81 8.61
C MET A 36 2.86 -22.37 9.46
N GLU A 37 1.78 -22.84 8.83
CA GLU A 37 0.63 -23.42 9.52
C GLU A 37 0.98 -24.73 10.27
N HIS A 38 1.91 -25.53 9.76
CA HIS A 38 2.33 -26.80 10.38
C HIS A 38 3.38 -26.61 11.48
N HIS A 39 4.27 -25.62 11.36
CA HIS A 39 5.36 -25.40 12.32
C HIS A 39 5.04 -24.24 13.30
N GLY A 40 3.92 -23.57 13.09
CA GLY A 40 3.49 -22.42 13.89
C GLY A 40 4.13 -21.11 13.42
N HIS A 41 3.51 -20.01 13.78
CA HIS A 41 3.92 -18.65 13.36
C HIS A 41 5.28 -18.19 13.91
N ILE A 42 5.89 -18.95 14.80
CA ILE A 42 7.25 -18.68 15.29
C ILE A 42 8.29 -18.63 14.16
N VAL A 43 8.05 -19.37 13.07
CA VAL A 43 8.95 -19.39 11.90
C VAL A 43 9.00 -18.04 11.16
N THR A 44 8.05 -17.14 11.40
CA THR A 44 8.00 -15.77 10.84
C THR A 44 8.64 -14.74 11.77
N GLY A 45 9.25 -15.18 12.90
CA GLY A 45 9.81 -14.31 13.93
C GLY A 45 8.81 -13.87 14.99
N MET A 46 7.57 -14.37 14.96
CA MET A 46 6.57 -14.08 15.99
C MET A 46 6.84 -14.86 17.28
N ASN A 47 6.57 -14.22 18.41
CA ASN A 47 6.57 -14.84 19.73
C ASN A 47 5.62 -14.07 20.67
N ASN A 48 5.53 -14.48 21.94
CA ASN A 48 4.65 -13.81 22.92
C ASN A 48 4.96 -12.32 23.15
N GLN A 49 6.17 -11.88 22.84
CA GLN A 49 6.59 -10.47 22.95
C GLN A 49 6.49 -9.74 21.61
N ILE A 50 6.77 -10.43 20.50
CA ILE A 50 6.73 -9.91 19.14
C ILE A 50 5.50 -10.52 18.45
N VAL A 51 4.42 -9.76 18.40
CA VAL A 51 3.12 -10.22 17.90
C VAL A 51 2.95 -10.07 16.39
N TRP A 52 3.88 -9.41 15.72
CA TRP A 52 3.87 -9.20 14.26
C TRP A 52 5.17 -9.72 13.65
N GLY A 53 5.03 -10.68 12.76
CA GLY A 53 6.14 -11.26 12.02
C GLY A 53 6.44 -10.55 10.72
N LEU A 54 7.36 -11.10 9.95
CA LEU A 54 7.76 -10.57 8.64
C LEU A 54 6.58 -10.42 7.64
N PRO A 55 5.59 -11.34 7.57
CA PRO A 55 4.45 -11.18 6.68
C PRO A 55 3.68 -9.89 6.94
N HIS A 56 3.56 -9.46 8.20
CA HIS A 56 2.86 -8.23 8.58
C HIS A 56 3.48 -6.97 7.96
N VAL A 57 4.81 -6.93 7.84
CA VAL A 57 5.53 -5.83 7.18
C VAL A 57 5.09 -5.70 5.72
N PHE A 58 5.03 -6.82 5.00
CA PHE A 58 4.56 -6.83 3.62
C PHE A 58 3.07 -6.49 3.49
N ALA A 59 2.23 -6.98 4.41
CA ALA A 59 0.81 -6.64 4.44
C ALA A 59 0.60 -5.12 4.58
N VAL A 60 1.29 -4.49 5.52
CA VAL A 60 1.22 -3.03 5.75
C VAL A 60 1.73 -2.27 4.52
N PHE A 61 2.88 -2.67 3.97
CA PHE A 61 3.42 -2.05 2.74
C PHE A 61 2.41 -2.11 1.59
N LEU A 62 1.81 -3.27 1.32
CA LEU A 62 0.86 -3.46 0.23
C LEU A 62 -0.42 -2.63 0.43
N VAL A 63 -0.95 -2.58 1.64
CA VAL A 63 -2.14 -1.76 1.97
C VAL A 63 -1.85 -0.27 1.80
N VAL A 64 -0.70 0.19 2.28
CA VAL A 64 -0.28 1.60 2.17
C VAL A 64 0.00 1.96 0.70
N ALA A 65 0.68 1.09 -0.05
CA ALA A 65 0.91 1.26 -1.47
C ALA A 65 -0.40 1.22 -2.29
N ALA A 66 -1.39 0.38 -1.91
CA ALA A 66 -2.71 0.33 -2.55
C ALA A 66 -3.42 1.68 -2.47
N SER A 67 -3.41 2.31 -1.29
CA SER A 67 -3.95 3.66 -1.12
C SER A 67 -3.27 4.66 -2.07
N GLY A 68 -1.95 4.66 -2.13
CA GLY A 68 -1.19 5.58 -2.96
C GLY A 68 -1.23 5.26 -4.46
N ALA A 69 -1.41 4.01 -4.85
CA ALA A 69 -1.57 3.64 -6.26
C ALA A 69 -2.76 4.36 -6.92
N LEU A 70 -3.78 4.73 -6.12
CA LEU A 70 -4.93 5.50 -6.60
C LEU A 70 -4.63 6.98 -6.90
N ASN A 71 -3.40 7.45 -6.68
CA ASN A 71 -3.00 8.86 -6.93
C ASN A 71 -3.30 9.30 -8.35
N VAL A 72 -2.93 8.47 -9.35
CA VAL A 72 -3.05 8.82 -10.76
C VAL A 72 -4.52 8.91 -11.18
N ALA A 73 -5.35 8.00 -10.71
CA ALA A 73 -6.79 8.06 -10.92
C ALA A 73 -7.40 9.31 -10.25
N SER A 74 -6.97 9.64 -9.04
CA SER A 74 -7.42 10.85 -8.33
C SER A 74 -7.00 12.14 -9.05
N MET A 75 -5.78 12.19 -9.61
CA MET A 75 -5.35 13.34 -10.44
C MET A 75 -6.26 13.54 -11.64
N ALA A 76 -6.71 12.45 -12.27
CA ALA A 76 -7.58 12.53 -13.44
C ALA A 76 -8.98 13.01 -13.12
N SER A 77 -9.61 12.49 -12.04
CA SER A 77 -11.03 12.69 -11.76
C SER A 77 -11.31 13.76 -10.71
N VAL A 78 -10.49 13.84 -9.65
CA VAL A 78 -10.70 14.81 -8.55
C VAL A 78 -10.04 16.15 -8.87
N PHE A 79 -8.79 16.10 -9.35
CA PHE A 79 -8.02 17.31 -9.66
C PHE A 79 -8.14 17.77 -11.11
N GLY A 80 -9.00 17.12 -11.92
CA GLY A 80 -9.32 17.55 -13.29
C GLY A 80 -8.18 17.47 -14.29
N LYS A 81 -7.09 16.77 -14.00
CA LYS A 81 -5.93 16.62 -14.88
C LYS A 81 -6.21 15.59 -15.97
N THR A 82 -6.84 16.03 -17.06
CA THR A 82 -7.34 15.18 -18.16
C THR A 82 -6.26 14.33 -18.83
N GLU A 83 -5.00 14.74 -18.78
CA GLU A 83 -3.85 14.00 -19.31
C GLU A 83 -3.64 12.63 -18.64
N PHE A 84 -4.07 12.47 -17.38
CA PHE A 84 -3.96 11.20 -16.64
C PHE A 84 -5.17 10.28 -16.81
N LYS A 85 -6.25 10.72 -17.52
CA LYS A 85 -7.44 9.87 -17.73
C LYS A 85 -7.15 8.51 -18.37
N PRO A 86 -6.27 8.39 -19.40
CA PRO A 86 -5.94 7.10 -19.99
C PRO A 86 -5.26 6.12 -19.00
N LEU A 87 -4.62 6.65 -17.98
CA LEU A 87 -3.84 5.93 -17.00
C LEU A 87 -4.65 5.57 -15.74
N ALA A 88 -5.80 6.20 -15.55
CA ALA A 88 -6.64 6.04 -14.37
C ALA A 88 -7.15 4.60 -14.15
N PRO A 89 -7.59 3.82 -15.18
CA PRO A 89 -8.03 2.45 -14.98
C PRO A 89 -6.93 1.54 -14.44
N LEU A 90 -5.69 1.66 -14.93
CA LEU A 90 -4.55 0.89 -14.41
C LEU A 90 -4.30 1.21 -12.93
N SER A 91 -4.40 2.48 -12.56
CA SER A 91 -4.25 2.96 -11.18
C SER A 91 -5.28 2.33 -10.23
N GLY A 92 -6.55 2.28 -10.65
CA GLY A 92 -7.60 1.63 -9.86
C GLY A 92 -7.46 0.11 -9.76
N LEU A 93 -7.13 -0.57 -10.87
CA LEU A 93 -6.88 -2.02 -10.87
C LEU A 93 -5.69 -2.39 -9.97
N LEU A 94 -4.62 -1.62 -10.05
CA LEU A 94 -3.44 -1.84 -9.21
C LEU A 94 -3.75 -1.63 -7.73
N ALA A 95 -4.55 -0.60 -7.39
CA ALA A 95 -4.99 -0.38 -6.00
C ALA A 95 -5.77 -1.58 -5.45
N ILE A 96 -6.68 -2.17 -6.24
CA ILE A 96 -7.40 -3.40 -5.85
C ILE A 96 -6.44 -4.57 -5.68
N ALA A 97 -5.55 -4.79 -6.64
CA ALA A 97 -4.62 -5.92 -6.60
C ALA A 97 -3.70 -5.85 -5.37
N LEU A 98 -3.15 -4.66 -5.08
CA LEU A 98 -2.29 -4.44 -3.91
C LEU A 98 -3.07 -4.62 -2.59
N LEU A 99 -4.31 -4.09 -2.52
CA LEU A 99 -5.13 -4.26 -1.32
C LEU A 99 -5.48 -5.74 -1.10
N LEU A 100 -5.91 -6.45 -2.13
CA LEU A 100 -6.22 -7.89 -2.03
C LEU A 100 -4.98 -8.68 -1.60
N GLY A 101 -3.81 -8.40 -2.19
CA GLY A 101 -2.56 -9.02 -1.79
C GLY A 101 -2.22 -8.74 -0.33
N GLY A 102 -2.32 -7.49 0.10
CA GLY A 102 -2.07 -7.09 1.48
C GLY A 102 -3.02 -7.74 2.48
N LEU A 103 -4.33 -7.77 2.17
CA LEU A 103 -5.32 -8.42 3.03
C LEU A 103 -5.15 -9.94 3.07
N THR A 104 -4.75 -10.57 1.96
CA THR A 104 -4.46 -12.01 1.93
C THR A 104 -3.29 -12.32 2.85
N VAL A 105 -2.17 -11.59 2.73
CA VAL A 105 -1.02 -11.78 3.61
C VAL A 105 -1.38 -11.52 5.06
N LEU A 106 -2.16 -10.47 5.35
CA LEU A 106 -2.64 -10.16 6.69
C LEU A 106 -3.50 -11.29 7.27
N MET A 107 -4.38 -11.87 6.45
CA MET A 107 -5.24 -12.99 6.86
C MET A 107 -4.42 -14.25 7.18
N LEU A 108 -3.39 -14.52 6.38
CA LEU A 108 -2.49 -15.65 6.60
C LEU A 108 -1.58 -15.47 7.81
N ASP A 109 -1.33 -14.23 8.25
CA ASP A 109 -0.58 -13.93 9.48
C ASP A 109 -1.43 -14.03 10.75
N LEU A 110 -2.75 -14.23 10.63
CA LEU A 110 -3.63 -14.47 11.76
C LEU A 110 -3.50 -15.94 12.22
N GLY A 111 -3.11 -16.18 13.47
CA GLY A 111 -3.02 -17.54 14.01
C GLY A 111 -4.32 -18.34 13.97
N ARG A 112 -5.46 -17.67 13.77
CA ARG A 112 -6.80 -18.29 13.61
C ARG A 112 -7.64 -17.52 12.61
N PRO A 113 -7.35 -17.68 11.31
CA PRO A 113 -8.08 -16.97 10.26
C PRO A 113 -9.57 -17.35 10.19
N ASP A 114 -9.93 -18.54 10.66
CA ASP A 114 -11.33 -19.00 10.80
C ASP A 114 -12.18 -18.08 11.68
N ARG A 115 -11.57 -17.37 12.64
CA ARG A 115 -12.25 -16.43 13.54
C ARG A 115 -12.36 -15.00 13.00
N LEU A 116 -11.85 -14.74 11.82
CA LEU A 116 -11.97 -13.40 11.19
C LEU A 116 -13.42 -12.96 11.08
N ILE A 117 -14.35 -13.88 10.77
CA ILE A 117 -15.77 -13.59 10.68
C ILE A 117 -16.34 -13.10 12.02
N VAL A 118 -15.83 -13.57 13.15
CA VAL A 118 -16.25 -13.11 14.48
C VAL A 118 -15.80 -11.66 14.67
N ALA A 119 -14.57 -11.32 14.29
CA ALA A 119 -14.08 -9.95 14.34
C ALA A 119 -14.86 -9.01 13.40
N MET A 120 -15.39 -9.53 12.29
CA MET A 120 -16.20 -8.77 11.33
C MET A 120 -17.66 -8.59 11.75
N THR A 121 -18.17 -9.42 12.65
CA THR A 121 -19.59 -9.40 13.06
C THR A 121 -19.80 -8.87 14.48
N HIS A 122 -18.78 -8.91 15.33
CA HIS A 122 -18.82 -8.43 16.71
C HIS A 122 -17.84 -7.28 16.90
N PHE A 123 -18.26 -6.08 16.50
CA PHE A 123 -17.38 -4.91 16.49
C PHE A 123 -17.26 -4.25 17.85
N ASN A 124 -16.03 -3.90 18.18
CA ASN A 124 -15.76 -2.87 19.18
C ASN A 124 -15.34 -1.57 18.46
N PHE A 125 -16.26 -0.62 18.33
CA PHE A 125 -16.00 0.67 17.69
C PHE A 125 -14.93 1.53 18.38
N LYS A 126 -14.51 1.18 19.60
CA LYS A 126 -13.38 1.81 20.28
C LYS A 126 -12.04 1.22 19.86
N SER A 127 -12.03 0.11 19.12
CA SER A 127 -10.82 -0.52 18.63
C SER A 127 -10.45 0.01 17.25
N ILE A 128 -9.26 0.57 17.12
CA ILE A 128 -8.70 1.03 15.84
C ILE A 128 -8.54 -0.14 14.84
N PHE A 129 -8.26 -1.35 15.33
CA PHE A 129 -8.17 -2.54 14.49
C PHE A 129 -9.52 -2.90 13.87
N ALA A 130 -10.59 -2.89 14.66
CA ALA A 130 -11.94 -3.15 14.16
C ALA A 130 -12.37 -2.08 13.14
N LEU A 131 -12.05 -0.81 13.41
CA LEU A 131 -12.33 0.29 12.47
C LEU A 131 -11.62 0.07 11.13
N ASN A 132 -10.38 -0.43 11.13
CA ASN A 132 -9.65 -0.67 9.89
C ASN A 132 -10.29 -1.75 9.00
N ILE A 133 -11.02 -2.73 9.54
CA ILE A 133 -11.77 -3.70 8.73
C ILE A 133 -12.81 -2.98 7.86
N PHE A 134 -13.53 -2.00 8.43
CA PHE A 134 -14.46 -1.17 7.66
C PHE A 134 -13.75 -0.31 6.62
N LEU A 135 -12.59 0.25 6.98
CA LEU A 135 -11.82 1.10 6.08
C LEU A 135 -11.31 0.30 4.88
N TYR A 136 -10.82 -0.93 5.08
CA TYR A 136 -10.39 -1.82 3.99
C TYR A 136 -11.56 -2.21 3.09
N SER A 137 -12.67 -2.65 3.68
CA SER A 137 -13.87 -3.06 2.93
C SER A 137 -14.49 -1.90 2.15
N GLY A 138 -14.60 -0.73 2.79
CA GLY A 138 -15.10 0.47 2.14
C GLY A 138 -14.20 0.98 1.03
N PHE A 139 -12.86 0.95 1.22
CA PHE A 139 -11.92 1.32 0.16
C PHE A 139 -12.09 0.41 -1.04
N MET A 140 -12.17 -0.91 -0.84
CA MET A 140 -12.43 -1.87 -1.92
C MET A 140 -13.72 -1.52 -2.66
N GLY A 141 -14.83 -1.31 -1.93
CA GLY A 141 -16.12 -0.97 -2.52
C GLY A 141 -16.09 0.33 -3.34
N PHE A 142 -15.49 1.38 -2.80
CA PHE A 142 -15.37 2.67 -3.51
C PHE A 142 -14.47 2.58 -4.73
N VAL A 143 -13.35 1.85 -4.69
CA VAL A 143 -12.47 1.72 -5.85
C VAL A 143 -13.10 0.87 -6.94
N VAL A 144 -13.82 -0.21 -6.58
CA VAL A 144 -14.59 -1.02 -7.55
C VAL A 144 -15.67 -0.18 -8.21
N ALA A 145 -16.46 0.56 -7.43
CA ALA A 145 -17.49 1.46 -7.96
C ALA A 145 -16.88 2.53 -8.87
N TYR A 146 -15.76 3.10 -8.48
CA TYR A 146 -15.04 4.09 -9.27
C TYR A 146 -14.53 3.51 -10.60
N LEU A 147 -13.93 2.32 -10.59
CA LEU A 147 -13.54 1.61 -11.81
C LEU A 147 -14.74 1.33 -12.72
N TRP A 148 -15.84 0.88 -12.14
CA TRP A 148 -17.05 0.64 -12.89
C TRP A 148 -17.56 1.91 -13.59
N THR A 149 -17.60 3.04 -12.89
CA THR A 149 -17.99 4.32 -13.51
C THR A 149 -17.03 4.77 -14.61
N MET A 150 -15.74 4.42 -14.55
CA MET A 150 -14.76 4.70 -15.61
C MET A 150 -14.95 3.81 -16.84
N MET A 151 -15.31 2.55 -16.65
CA MET A 151 -15.40 1.54 -17.72
C MET A 151 -16.76 1.51 -18.40
N GLU A 152 -17.85 1.81 -17.64
CA GLU A 152 -19.21 1.82 -18.19
C GLU A 152 -19.56 3.22 -18.74
N ARG A 153 -19.79 3.28 -20.06
CA ARG A 153 -20.02 4.55 -20.76
C ARG A 153 -21.22 5.34 -20.23
N ARG A 154 -22.27 4.64 -19.79
CA ARG A 154 -23.48 5.27 -19.24
C ARG A 154 -23.26 5.90 -17.88
N MET A 155 -22.27 5.39 -17.13
CA MET A 155 -21.97 5.82 -15.77
C MET A 155 -20.83 6.83 -15.69
N ASN A 156 -20.18 7.16 -16.83
CA ASN A 156 -19.00 8.04 -16.86
C ASN A 156 -19.22 9.43 -16.25
N HIS A 157 -20.45 9.94 -16.23
CA HIS A 157 -20.75 11.23 -15.62
C HIS A 157 -20.66 11.22 -14.09
N TYR A 158 -20.72 10.02 -13.45
CA TYR A 158 -20.51 9.86 -12.01
C TYR A 158 -19.05 9.65 -11.62
N THR A 159 -18.13 9.48 -12.59
CA THR A 159 -16.71 9.21 -12.32
C THR A 159 -16.05 10.24 -11.41
N PRO A 160 -16.26 11.57 -11.53
CA PRO A 160 -15.67 12.53 -10.62
C PRO A 160 -16.18 12.37 -9.18
N LEU A 161 -17.47 12.08 -9.00
CA LEU A 161 -18.07 11.89 -7.69
C LEU A 161 -17.55 10.60 -7.02
N ALA A 162 -17.56 9.48 -7.76
CA ALA A 162 -17.01 8.20 -7.29
C ALA A 162 -15.52 8.33 -6.95
N GLY A 163 -14.76 9.05 -7.79
CA GLY A 163 -13.35 9.35 -7.55
C GLY A 163 -13.13 10.18 -6.28
N LEU A 164 -13.99 11.17 -6.00
CA LEU A 164 -13.91 11.97 -4.79
C LEU A 164 -14.16 11.11 -3.53
N PHE A 165 -15.17 10.25 -3.54
CA PHE A 165 -15.41 9.33 -2.42
C PHE A 165 -14.26 8.36 -2.23
N ALA A 166 -13.72 7.77 -3.29
CA ALA A 166 -12.56 6.91 -3.22
C ALA A 166 -11.32 7.66 -2.68
N PHE A 167 -11.14 8.94 -3.05
CA PHE A 167 -10.07 9.79 -2.55
C PHE A 167 -10.20 10.09 -1.06
N ILE A 168 -11.38 10.49 -0.58
CA ILE A 168 -11.63 10.74 0.84
C ILE A 168 -11.43 9.46 1.65
N TRP A 169 -12.00 8.36 1.17
CA TRP A 169 -11.92 7.09 1.87
C TRP A 169 -10.50 6.54 1.99
N ARG A 170 -9.68 6.70 0.94
CA ARG A 170 -8.27 6.28 1.02
C ARG A 170 -7.46 7.10 2.04
N MET A 171 -7.77 8.41 2.20
CA MET A 171 -7.15 9.22 3.23
C MET A 171 -7.53 8.73 4.62
N ALA A 172 -8.82 8.43 4.84
CA ALA A 172 -9.29 7.82 6.08
C ALA A 172 -8.63 6.46 6.34
N LEU A 173 -8.53 5.60 5.32
CA LEU A 173 -7.86 4.29 5.40
C LEU A 173 -6.40 4.43 5.84
N THR A 174 -5.64 5.29 5.18
CA THR A 174 -4.21 5.45 5.47
C THR A 174 -3.99 6.07 6.85
N THR A 175 -4.84 7.03 7.23
CA THR A 175 -4.85 7.60 8.59
C THR A 175 -5.14 6.51 9.63
N GLY A 176 -6.18 5.69 9.40
CA GLY A 176 -6.53 4.57 10.28
C GLY A 176 -5.40 3.56 10.42
N THR A 177 -4.76 3.19 9.30
CA THR A 177 -3.62 2.26 9.31
C THR A 177 -2.43 2.83 10.09
N GLY A 178 -2.07 4.10 9.89
CA GLY A 178 -1.02 4.77 10.67
C GLY A 178 -1.39 4.92 12.15
N SER A 179 -2.67 5.12 12.46
CA SER A 179 -3.17 5.22 13.83
C SER A 179 -3.11 3.89 14.59
N ILE A 180 -3.16 2.73 13.90
CA ILE A 180 -2.92 1.43 14.54
C ILE A 180 -1.58 1.48 15.28
N PHE A 181 -0.54 1.95 14.61
CA PHE A 181 0.80 2.04 15.19
C PHE A 181 0.88 3.21 16.19
N GLY A 182 0.32 4.37 15.84
CA GLY A 182 0.34 5.56 16.68
C GLY A 182 -0.31 5.39 18.06
N PHE A 183 -1.27 4.47 18.19
CA PHE A 183 -1.98 4.20 19.45
C PHE A 183 -1.38 3.06 20.27
N LEU A 184 -0.27 2.48 19.84
CA LEU A 184 0.43 1.41 20.54
C LEU A 184 1.39 1.95 21.61
N VAL A 185 0.83 2.48 22.68
CA VAL A 185 1.58 3.10 23.80
C VAL A 185 2.57 2.14 24.47
N ALA A 186 2.32 0.84 24.41
CA ALA A 186 3.18 -0.17 25.02
C ALA A 186 4.48 -0.46 24.25
N ARG A 187 4.66 0.13 23.05
CA ARG A 187 5.82 -0.11 22.19
C ARG A 187 6.56 1.21 21.93
N GLN A 188 7.83 1.26 22.34
CA GLN A 188 8.65 2.48 22.19
C GLN A 188 8.83 2.95 20.74
N ALA A 189 8.84 2.00 19.79
CA ALA A 189 8.93 2.28 18.36
C ALA A 189 7.66 2.92 17.76
N TYR A 190 6.60 3.03 18.54
CA TYR A 190 5.29 3.52 18.10
C TYR A 190 4.86 4.67 19.01
N ASP A 191 3.59 4.76 19.43
CA ASP A 191 3.11 5.75 20.40
C ASP A 191 3.39 7.21 19.95
N SER A 192 3.06 7.49 18.69
CA SER A 192 3.23 8.84 18.13
C SER A 192 2.08 9.21 17.19
N ALA A 193 1.47 10.36 17.43
CA ALA A 193 0.45 10.93 16.55
C ALA A 193 0.99 11.23 15.13
N LEU A 194 2.31 11.39 14.99
CA LEU A 194 2.97 11.64 13.71
C LEU A 194 2.88 10.45 12.75
N LEU A 195 2.65 9.23 13.25
CA LEU A 195 2.57 8.04 12.39
C LEU A 195 1.39 8.09 11.42
N ALA A 196 0.26 8.70 11.80
CA ALA A 196 -0.88 8.84 10.88
C ALA A 196 -0.54 9.71 9.65
N PRO A 197 -0.07 10.96 9.78
CA PRO A 197 0.33 11.76 8.62
C PRO A 197 1.58 11.22 7.90
N LEU A 198 2.51 10.58 8.61
CA LEU A 198 3.65 9.88 7.99
C LEU A 198 3.16 8.79 7.03
N PHE A 199 2.21 7.96 7.44
CA PHE A 199 1.64 6.91 6.59
C PHE A 199 0.95 7.48 5.35
N ILE A 200 0.30 8.65 5.46
CA ILE A 200 -0.24 9.34 4.28
C ILE A 200 0.89 9.72 3.31
N ALA A 201 1.96 10.35 3.80
CA ALA A 201 3.10 10.76 2.97
C ALA A 201 3.77 9.55 2.32
N LEU A 202 4.02 8.48 3.09
CA LEU A 202 4.59 7.23 2.58
C LEU A 202 3.68 6.55 1.57
N SER A 203 2.35 6.58 1.77
CA SER A 203 1.40 6.01 0.80
C SER A 203 1.50 6.69 -0.55
N LEU A 204 1.61 8.01 -0.56
CA LEU A 204 1.75 8.79 -1.80
C LEU A 204 3.01 8.37 -2.57
N SER A 205 4.14 8.21 -1.87
CA SER A 205 5.42 7.80 -2.45
C SER A 205 5.39 6.33 -2.91
N TYR A 206 5.07 5.40 -2.03
CA TYR A 206 5.08 3.96 -2.34
C TYR A 206 4.10 3.60 -3.45
N GLY A 207 2.89 4.13 -3.37
CA GLY A 207 1.88 3.84 -4.38
C GLY A 207 2.23 4.39 -5.75
N LEU A 208 2.80 5.59 -5.82
CA LEU A 208 3.25 6.15 -7.10
C LEU A 208 4.46 5.39 -7.65
N ALA A 209 5.42 5.00 -6.79
CA ALA A 209 6.58 4.22 -7.21
C ALA A 209 6.16 2.85 -7.79
N VAL A 210 5.30 2.09 -7.08
CA VAL A 210 4.78 0.81 -7.57
C VAL A 210 3.99 1.00 -8.86
N TYR A 211 3.17 2.04 -8.94
CA TYR A 211 2.42 2.37 -10.16
C TYR A 211 3.35 2.62 -11.35
N LEU A 212 4.41 3.41 -11.16
CA LEU A 212 5.40 3.71 -12.20
C LEU A 212 6.13 2.46 -12.67
N LEU A 213 6.55 1.60 -11.76
CA LEU A 213 7.20 0.33 -12.10
C LEU A 213 6.27 -0.54 -12.97
N VAL A 214 5.02 -0.69 -12.58
CA VAL A 214 4.04 -1.49 -13.35
C VAL A 214 3.76 -0.84 -14.70
N LEU A 215 3.59 0.49 -14.76
CA LEU A 215 3.36 1.20 -16.00
C LEU A 215 4.54 1.07 -16.97
N MET A 216 5.76 1.25 -16.48
CA MET A 216 6.99 1.12 -17.29
C MET A 216 7.15 -0.31 -17.82
N LEU A 217 6.94 -1.31 -16.98
CA LEU A 217 6.99 -2.71 -17.39
C LEU A 217 5.91 -3.05 -18.43
N ALA A 218 4.68 -2.58 -18.22
CA ALA A 218 3.57 -2.80 -19.16
C ALA A 218 3.82 -2.10 -20.50
N CYS A 219 4.34 -0.89 -20.49
CA CYS A 219 4.70 -0.16 -21.72
C CYS A 219 5.85 -0.84 -22.46
N HIS A 220 6.90 -1.25 -21.73
CA HIS A 220 8.03 -1.98 -22.31
C HIS A 220 7.59 -3.29 -22.95
N ALA A 221 6.83 -4.13 -22.22
CA ALA A 221 6.34 -5.41 -22.72
C ALA A 221 5.37 -5.30 -23.90
N SER A 222 4.63 -4.17 -24.01
CA SER A 222 3.69 -3.93 -25.11
C SER A 222 4.29 -3.11 -26.27
N GLY A 223 5.57 -2.78 -26.22
CA GLY A 223 6.25 -1.96 -27.22
C GLY A 223 5.68 -0.53 -27.37
N ARG A 224 5.04 0.00 -26.33
CA ARG A 224 4.43 1.34 -26.33
C ARG A 224 5.39 2.35 -25.73
N PRO A 225 5.75 3.43 -26.45
CA PRO A 225 6.62 4.45 -25.89
C PRO A 225 5.90 5.21 -24.78
N LEU A 226 6.58 5.36 -23.65
CA LEU A 226 6.17 6.30 -22.60
C LEU A 226 6.76 7.68 -22.95
N GLY A 227 5.90 8.71 -23.02
CA GLY A 227 6.38 10.05 -23.38
C GLY A 227 7.26 10.64 -22.26
N ASP A 228 8.43 11.16 -22.62
CA ASP A 228 9.41 11.73 -21.68
C ASP A 228 8.82 12.85 -20.80
N ALA A 229 7.95 13.69 -21.38
CA ALA A 229 7.27 14.75 -20.64
C ALA A 229 6.36 14.21 -19.51
N LEU A 230 5.70 13.07 -19.73
CA LEU A 230 4.86 12.42 -18.73
C LEU A 230 5.74 11.81 -17.63
N LEU A 231 6.81 11.14 -18.02
CA LEU A 231 7.76 10.54 -17.09
C LEU A 231 8.42 11.61 -16.21
N ALA A 232 8.84 12.74 -16.78
CA ALA A 232 9.40 13.86 -16.03
C ALA A 232 8.41 14.47 -15.01
N ARG A 233 7.10 14.49 -15.32
CA ARG A 233 6.07 14.93 -14.38
C ARG A 233 5.91 13.97 -13.22
N PHE A 234 5.89 12.67 -13.48
CA PHE A 234 5.83 11.65 -12.44
C PHE A 234 7.08 11.66 -11.58
N ALA A 235 8.26 11.81 -12.17
CA ALA A 235 9.53 11.90 -11.42
C ALA A 235 9.52 13.09 -10.45
N ARG A 236 9.04 14.27 -10.92
CA ARG A 236 8.91 15.45 -10.06
C ARG A 236 7.91 15.23 -8.91
N LEU A 237 6.78 14.60 -9.23
CA LEU A 237 5.76 14.30 -8.21
C LEU A 237 6.29 13.28 -7.18
N GLN A 238 7.02 12.27 -7.64
CA GLN A 238 7.66 11.29 -6.79
C GLN A 238 8.69 11.95 -5.85
N ALA A 239 9.51 12.86 -6.36
CA ALA A 239 10.47 13.60 -5.55
C ALA A 239 9.78 14.44 -4.44
N ILE A 240 8.65 15.08 -4.75
CA ILE A 240 7.86 15.82 -3.76
C ILE A 240 7.32 14.87 -2.68
N PHE A 241 6.80 13.70 -3.05
CA PHE A 241 6.26 12.74 -2.10
C PHE A 241 7.35 12.12 -1.23
N ILE A 242 8.51 11.83 -1.79
CA ILE A 242 9.70 11.38 -1.04
C ILE A 242 10.12 12.46 -0.04
N ALA A 243 10.24 13.70 -0.48
CA ALA A 243 10.62 14.81 0.41
C ALA A 243 9.63 14.98 1.57
N ALA A 244 8.32 14.84 1.30
CA ALA A 244 7.30 14.87 2.35
C ALA A 244 7.43 13.68 3.33
N GLY A 245 7.69 12.47 2.82
CA GLY A 245 7.94 11.29 3.63
C GLY A 245 9.17 11.48 4.53
N LEU A 246 10.29 11.90 3.95
CA LEU A 246 11.53 12.17 4.70
C LEU A 246 11.34 13.25 5.77
N TYR A 247 10.59 14.31 5.47
CA TYR A 247 10.26 15.33 6.47
C TYR A 247 9.59 14.71 7.70
N PHE A 248 8.55 13.90 7.51
CA PHE A 248 7.87 13.25 8.63
C PHE A 248 8.74 12.23 9.36
N VAL A 249 9.60 11.50 8.65
CA VAL A 249 10.57 10.58 9.27
C VAL A 249 11.55 11.35 10.16
N ILE A 250 12.10 12.45 9.66
CA ILE A 250 13.03 13.30 10.43
C ILE A 250 12.33 13.85 11.67
N VAL A 251 11.13 14.43 11.51
CA VAL A 251 10.37 15.00 12.65
C VAL A 251 10.02 13.91 13.66
N TYR A 252 9.66 12.70 13.22
CA TYR A 252 9.38 11.57 14.09
C TYR A 252 10.59 11.20 14.95
N HIS A 253 11.76 11.01 14.34
CA HIS A 253 12.99 10.68 15.09
C HIS A 253 13.45 11.83 16.00
N LEU A 254 13.35 13.08 15.55
CA LEU A 254 13.66 14.24 16.39
C LEU A 254 12.74 14.32 17.63
N THR A 255 11.44 14.03 17.45
CA THR A 255 10.49 13.99 18.55
C THR A 255 10.84 12.89 19.54
N ASN A 256 11.16 11.70 19.04
CA ASN A 256 11.54 10.57 19.88
C ASN A 256 12.87 10.81 20.62
N LEU A 257 13.84 11.46 19.99
CA LEU A 257 15.10 11.86 20.64
C LEU A 257 14.90 12.90 21.75
N TYR A 258 13.84 13.68 21.68
CA TYR A 258 13.50 14.62 22.75
C TYR A 258 12.89 13.91 23.97
N PHE A 259 12.11 12.86 23.76
CA PHE A 259 11.45 12.12 24.84
C PHE A 259 12.32 10.96 25.36
N THR A 260 12.74 11.03 26.61
CA THR A 260 13.59 9.99 27.24
C THR A 260 13.00 8.59 27.16
N LYS A 261 11.68 8.44 27.12
CA LYS A 261 10.96 7.17 26.98
C LYS A 261 11.37 6.40 25.71
N HIS A 262 11.78 7.10 24.65
CA HIS A 262 12.06 6.49 23.34
C HIS A 262 13.57 6.37 23.04
N HIS A 263 14.45 6.81 23.95
CA HIS A 263 15.89 6.83 23.72
C HIS A 263 16.49 5.46 23.40
N ASP A 264 16.02 4.39 24.06
CA ASP A 264 16.55 3.04 23.81
C ASP A 264 16.22 2.57 22.38
N PHE A 265 15.03 2.87 21.91
CA PHE A 265 14.64 2.57 20.53
C PHE A 265 15.44 3.39 19.51
N GLU A 266 15.57 4.71 19.74
CA GLU A 266 16.32 5.59 18.84
C GLU A 266 17.79 5.21 18.78
N ARG A 267 18.41 4.89 19.92
CA ARG A 267 19.77 4.40 19.98
C ARG A 267 19.93 3.09 19.20
N PHE A 268 19.00 2.17 19.35
CA PHE A 268 18.99 0.92 18.59
C PHE A 268 18.88 1.17 17.09
N ILE A 269 17.86 1.91 16.62
CA ILE A 269 17.62 2.04 15.18
C ILE A 269 18.63 2.92 14.47
N LEU A 270 19.13 3.98 15.13
CA LEU A 270 20.04 4.94 14.51
C LEU A 270 21.52 4.53 14.63
N LEU A 271 21.93 3.82 15.70
CA LEU A 271 23.34 3.63 16.03
C LEU A 271 23.73 2.17 16.29
N GLU A 272 23.01 1.41 17.10
CA GLU A 272 23.48 0.16 17.69
C GLU A 272 22.79 -1.12 17.19
N GLY A 273 21.78 -1.01 16.35
CA GLY A 273 20.99 -2.15 15.86
C GLY A 273 21.69 -3.03 14.80
N GLY A 274 22.97 -2.80 14.52
CA GLY A 274 23.75 -3.60 13.58
C GLY A 274 23.11 -3.63 12.18
N VAL A 275 22.63 -4.81 11.74
CA VAL A 275 21.98 -4.97 10.44
C VAL A 275 20.73 -4.09 10.30
N HIS A 276 19.93 -3.93 11.38
CA HIS A 276 18.74 -3.11 11.35
C HIS A 276 19.07 -1.63 11.15
N THR A 277 20.08 -1.10 11.84
CA THR A 277 20.59 0.27 11.64
C THR A 277 21.09 0.46 10.21
N THR A 278 21.85 -0.50 9.69
CA THR A 278 22.37 -0.44 8.33
C THR A 278 21.24 -0.40 7.30
N LEU A 279 20.23 -1.29 7.43
CA LEU A 279 19.08 -1.32 6.53
C LEU A 279 18.23 -0.05 6.63
N PHE A 280 18.09 0.51 7.84
CA PHE A 280 17.40 1.78 8.04
C PHE A 280 18.07 2.90 7.24
N TRP A 281 19.39 3.11 7.43
CA TRP A 281 20.10 4.17 6.73
C TRP A 281 20.20 3.94 5.23
N LEU A 282 20.41 2.70 4.78
CA LEU A 282 20.37 2.38 3.34
C LEU A 282 19.00 2.72 2.75
N GLY A 283 17.92 2.41 3.46
CA GLY A 283 16.57 2.76 3.03
C GLY A 283 16.35 4.27 2.92
N GLN A 284 16.87 5.07 3.87
CA GLN A 284 16.73 6.53 3.83
C GLN A 284 17.59 7.18 2.73
N VAL A 285 18.78 6.64 2.45
CA VAL A 285 19.68 7.15 1.39
C VAL A 285 19.24 6.72 0.00
N ALA A 286 18.59 5.57 -0.14
CA ALA A 286 18.09 5.07 -1.41
C ALA A 286 16.81 5.77 -1.91
N LEU A 287 16.14 6.55 -1.05
CA LEU A 287 14.97 7.38 -1.40
C LEU A 287 15.42 8.64 -2.14
#